data_cc41d34312da1884a578397703f05542
#
_entry.id   cc41d34312da1884a578397703f05542
#
_cell.length_a   1.000
_cell.length_b   1.000
_cell.length_c   1.000
_cell.angle_alpha   90.00
_cell.angle_beta   90.00
_cell.angle_gamma   90.00
#
_symmetry.space_group_name_H-M   'P 1'
#
loop_
_entity.id
_entity.type
_entity.pdbx_description
1 polymer ?
#
loop_
_entity_poly.entity_id
_entity_poly.type
_entity_poly.pdbx_seq_one_letter_code
_entity_poly.pdbx_strand_id
1 'polypeptide(L)'
;MTSKGRWSAAIGAGVCALLVVLWSSAVGLKDAGTDVTAAPEVLYAPEDKPADRLVALYQGAQHTIYLATYGLTYPPVVKALIAAKKRGVEVRVITDRGKLDDRNQRAALETLRLAGIPIKINRHDGLMHIKQVVVDDRVNTSGSMNQTSSAAFYNDERLDILHDAASTLRAKEKFLKMWGDHTRYQDW
;
A
#
# COMPACT_ATOMS: atom_id res chain seq x y z
N MET A 1 -6.59 108.26 -1.30
CA MET A 1 -5.83 108.34 -0.03
C MET A 1 -5.84 106.90 0.54
N THR A 2 -4.63 106.33 0.70
CA THR A 2 -4.23 105.40 1.72
C THR A 2 -5.08 104.10 1.89
N SER A 3 -4.59 102.90 2.03
CA SER A 3 -3.30 102.41 2.52
C SER A 3 -3.18 100.89 2.22
N LYS A 4 -1.94 100.44 2.03
CA LYS A 4 -1.52 99.08 1.82
C LYS A 4 -1.81 98.19 3.03
N GLY A 5 -2.15 96.96 2.77
CA GLY A 5 -2.10 95.85 3.70
C GLY A 5 -1.68 94.57 3.00
N ARG A 6 -0.41 94.19 3.12
CA ARG A 6 0.16 92.93 2.67
C ARG A 6 -0.14 91.86 3.70
N TRP A 7 -0.72 90.78 3.26
CA TRP A 7 -0.75 89.56 4.07
C TRP A 7 -0.03 88.42 3.31
N SER A 8 1.04 87.92 3.89
CA SER A 8 1.81 86.80 3.43
C SER A 8 1.04 85.50 3.76
N ALA A 9 0.73 84.76 2.79
CA ALA A 9 0.18 83.41 2.99
C ALA A 9 1.36 82.43 3.11
N ALA A 10 1.47 81.82 4.26
CA ALA A 10 2.40 80.72 4.49
C ALA A 10 1.81 79.37 3.88
N ILE A 11 2.58 78.78 3.00
CA ILE A 11 2.22 77.50 2.40
C ILE A 11 2.63 76.44 3.39
N GLY A 12 1.68 75.86 4.10
CA GLY A 12 1.87 74.64 4.88
C GLY A 12 1.81 73.38 3.98
N ALA A 13 2.96 72.79 3.74
CA ALA A 13 3.03 71.50 3.08
C ALA A 13 2.58 70.39 4.05
N GLY A 14 1.37 69.95 3.90
CA GLY A 14 0.86 68.77 4.60
C GLY A 14 1.39 67.52 3.93
N VAL A 15 2.34 66.85 4.56
CA VAL A 15 2.81 65.54 4.18
C VAL A 15 1.76 64.50 4.65
N CYS A 16 0.88 64.08 3.75
CA CYS A 16 0.07 62.89 3.98
C CYS A 16 0.94 61.65 3.95
N ALA A 17 1.34 61.18 5.12
CA ALA A 17 1.95 59.83 5.23
C ALA A 17 0.86 58.77 5.03
N LEU A 18 0.83 58.17 3.84
CA LEU A 18 0.05 56.99 3.56
C LEU A 18 0.74 55.80 4.28
N LEU A 19 0.18 55.45 5.43
CA LEU A 19 0.49 54.15 6.09
C LEU A 19 -0.10 53.02 5.22
N VAL A 20 0.70 52.43 4.34
CA VAL A 20 0.39 51.16 3.69
C VAL A 20 0.63 50.09 4.73
N VAL A 21 -0.47 49.66 5.40
CA VAL A 21 -0.45 48.44 6.21
C VAL A 21 -0.37 47.26 5.26
N LEU A 22 0.83 46.76 5.02
CA LEU A 22 1.05 45.46 4.37
C LEU A 22 0.59 44.37 5.35
N TRP A 23 -0.64 43.93 5.17
CA TRP A 23 -1.11 42.70 5.77
C TRP A 23 -0.45 41.52 5.01
N SER A 24 0.70 41.11 5.46
CA SER A 24 1.29 39.86 5.04
C SER A 24 0.42 38.72 5.62
N SER A 25 -0.54 38.28 4.82
CA SER A 25 -1.18 36.97 5.04
C SER A 25 -0.06 35.92 4.93
N ALA A 26 0.56 35.59 6.04
CA ALA A 26 1.33 34.36 6.15
C ALA A 26 0.33 33.21 5.97
N VAL A 27 0.12 32.82 4.70
CA VAL A 27 -0.42 31.52 4.39
C VAL A 27 0.61 30.56 4.97
N GLY A 28 0.32 30.05 6.17
CA GLY A 28 1.04 28.95 6.74
C GLY A 28 0.96 27.81 5.74
N LEU A 29 1.99 27.66 4.91
CA LEU A 29 2.33 26.39 4.32
C LEU A 29 2.46 25.46 5.54
N LYS A 30 1.37 24.72 5.84
CA LYS A 30 1.53 23.50 6.61
C LYS A 30 2.61 22.74 5.85
N ASP A 31 3.78 22.62 6.45
CA ASP A 31 4.73 21.61 6.06
C ASP A 31 3.89 20.35 5.90
N ALA A 32 3.73 19.90 4.67
CA ALA A 32 3.34 18.53 4.39
C ALA A 32 4.49 17.74 5.05
N GLY A 33 4.25 17.35 6.32
CA GLY A 33 5.19 16.56 7.07
C GLY A 33 5.67 15.50 6.11
N THR A 34 6.95 15.51 5.81
CA THR A 34 7.59 14.41 5.13
C THR A 34 7.31 13.22 6.04
N ASP A 35 6.26 12.49 5.70
CA ASP A 35 6.01 11.17 6.26
C ASP A 35 7.28 10.40 5.90
N VAL A 36 8.21 10.31 6.85
CA VAL A 36 9.44 9.57 6.66
C VAL A 36 9.02 8.10 6.66
N THR A 37 8.52 7.68 5.49
CA THR A 37 8.22 6.28 5.25
C THR A 37 9.52 5.51 5.46
N ALA A 38 9.45 4.46 6.26
CA ALA A 38 10.60 3.57 6.43
C ALA A 38 11.09 3.12 5.05
N ALA A 39 12.42 3.10 4.87
CA ALA A 39 12.99 2.64 3.61
C ALA A 39 12.46 1.25 3.26
N PRO A 40 12.25 0.94 1.98
CA PRO A 40 11.84 -0.39 1.55
C PRO A 40 12.84 -1.46 2.06
N GLU A 41 12.30 -2.57 2.57
CA GLU A 41 13.13 -3.75 2.80
C GLU A 41 13.25 -4.49 1.47
N VAL A 42 14.46 -4.65 0.95
CA VAL A 42 14.73 -5.39 -0.29
C VAL A 42 15.42 -6.70 0.08
N LEU A 43 14.77 -7.82 -0.20
CA LEU A 43 15.21 -9.14 0.20
C LEU A 43 15.37 -10.04 -1.02
N TYR A 44 16.42 -10.84 -1.03
CA TYR A 44 16.69 -11.83 -2.07
C TYR A 44 16.65 -13.25 -1.49
N ALA A 45 15.96 -14.14 -2.18
CA ALA A 45 16.01 -15.57 -1.87
C ALA A 45 17.15 -16.23 -2.65
N PRO A 46 17.76 -17.27 -2.06
CA PRO A 46 17.44 -17.83 -0.74
C PRO A 46 18.14 -17.12 0.44
N GLU A 47 19.07 -16.19 0.18
CA GLU A 47 20.04 -15.64 1.16
C GLU A 47 19.37 -14.92 2.33
N ASP A 48 18.44 -14.00 2.03
CA ASP A 48 17.79 -13.14 3.03
C ASP A 48 16.52 -13.76 3.63
N LYS A 49 16.17 -14.98 3.22
CA LYS A 49 15.00 -15.74 3.69
C LYS A 49 13.68 -14.95 3.63
N PRO A 50 13.31 -14.37 2.49
CA PRO A 50 12.13 -13.51 2.36
C PRO A 50 10.82 -14.22 2.74
N ALA A 51 10.74 -15.54 2.63
CA ALA A 51 9.60 -16.34 3.05
C ALA A 51 9.33 -16.24 4.57
N ASP A 52 10.38 -16.20 5.38
CA ASP A 52 10.25 -16.02 6.84
C ASP A 52 9.73 -14.63 7.17
N ARG A 53 10.14 -13.63 6.38
CA ARG A 53 9.66 -12.27 6.53
C ARG A 53 8.18 -12.14 6.18
N LEU A 54 7.70 -12.83 5.14
CA LEU A 54 6.27 -12.90 4.82
C LEU A 54 5.48 -13.56 5.95
N VAL A 55 5.98 -14.66 6.51
CA VAL A 55 5.36 -15.34 7.67
C VAL A 55 5.25 -14.37 8.85
N ALA A 56 6.31 -13.61 9.15
CA ALA A 56 6.29 -12.61 10.22
C ALA A 56 5.24 -11.50 9.97
N LEU A 57 5.10 -11.02 8.73
CA LEU A 57 4.05 -10.04 8.37
C LEU A 57 2.64 -10.61 8.65
N TYR A 58 2.37 -11.85 8.28
CA TYR A 58 1.07 -12.48 8.53
C TYR A 58 0.81 -12.74 10.01
N GLN A 59 1.85 -13.08 10.76
CA GLN A 59 1.75 -13.24 12.22
C GLN A 59 1.46 -11.92 12.93
N GLY A 60 2.02 -10.81 12.43
CA GLY A 60 1.83 -9.47 12.98
C GLY A 60 0.52 -8.78 12.56
N ALA A 61 -0.18 -9.30 11.55
CA ALA A 61 -1.42 -8.71 11.04
C ALA A 61 -2.51 -8.64 12.11
N GLN A 62 -3.19 -7.47 12.19
CA GLN A 62 -4.24 -7.19 13.17
C GLN A 62 -5.64 -7.10 12.55
N HIS A 63 -5.75 -6.65 11.28
CA HIS A 63 -7.04 -6.34 10.65
C HIS A 63 -7.25 -7.07 9.33
N THR A 64 -6.31 -6.94 8.38
CA THR A 64 -6.51 -7.42 7.02
C THR A 64 -5.26 -8.04 6.41
N ILE A 65 -5.44 -9.10 5.61
CA ILE A 65 -4.43 -9.65 4.69
C ILE A 65 -5.10 -9.88 3.34
N TYR A 66 -4.70 -9.10 2.34
CA TYR A 66 -5.16 -9.25 0.95
C TYR A 66 -4.02 -9.79 0.09
N LEU A 67 -4.08 -11.07 -0.22
CA LEU A 67 -3.02 -11.80 -0.92
C LEU A 67 -3.42 -12.09 -2.37
N ALA A 68 -2.66 -11.57 -3.34
CA ALA A 68 -2.71 -11.99 -4.74
C ALA A 68 -1.37 -12.66 -5.09
N THR A 69 -1.39 -13.95 -5.38
CA THR A 69 -0.17 -14.71 -5.68
C THR A 69 -0.42 -15.80 -6.70
N TYR A 70 0.51 -15.95 -7.66
CA TYR A 70 0.43 -16.99 -8.67
C TYR A 70 0.57 -18.40 -8.06
N GLY A 71 1.56 -18.59 -7.17
CA GLY A 71 1.83 -19.85 -6.49
C GLY A 71 1.75 -19.74 -4.97
N LEU A 72 1.02 -20.64 -4.32
CA LEU A 72 0.81 -20.67 -2.87
C LEU A 72 0.85 -22.12 -2.37
N THR A 73 2.02 -22.60 -2.00
CA THR A 73 2.22 -24.00 -1.56
C THR A 73 3.08 -24.12 -0.31
N TYR A 74 3.76 -23.02 0.12
CA TYR A 74 4.70 -23.07 1.25
C TYR A 74 3.96 -23.26 2.58
N PRO A 75 4.15 -24.39 3.30
CA PRO A 75 3.34 -24.72 4.48
C PRO A 75 3.40 -23.69 5.61
N PRO A 76 4.56 -23.06 5.93
CA PRO A 76 4.59 -22.02 6.95
C PRO A 76 3.70 -20.81 6.62
N VAL A 77 3.65 -20.39 5.36
CA VAL A 77 2.76 -19.31 4.90
C VAL A 77 1.29 -19.71 5.05
N VAL A 78 0.92 -20.92 4.60
CA VAL A 78 -0.46 -21.43 4.75
C VAL A 78 -0.87 -21.45 6.22
N LYS A 79 -0.01 -21.94 7.11
CA LYS A 79 -0.25 -21.95 8.55
C LYS A 79 -0.41 -20.55 9.13
N ALA A 80 0.42 -19.60 8.70
CA ALA A 80 0.35 -18.21 9.18
C ALA A 80 -0.95 -17.52 8.78
N LEU A 81 -1.42 -17.72 7.53
CA LEU A 81 -2.72 -17.21 7.06
C LEU A 81 -3.89 -17.78 7.86
N ILE A 82 -3.87 -19.08 8.14
CA ILE A 82 -4.90 -19.73 8.96
C ILE A 82 -4.87 -19.19 10.40
N ALA A 83 -3.68 -19.02 10.98
CA ALA A 83 -3.52 -18.45 12.31
C ALA A 83 -4.04 -17.00 12.37
N ALA A 84 -3.78 -16.19 11.35
CA ALA A 84 -4.33 -14.84 11.22
C ALA A 84 -5.86 -14.88 11.17
N LYS A 85 -6.44 -15.74 10.34
CA LYS A 85 -7.90 -15.92 10.27
C LYS A 85 -8.51 -16.30 11.62
N LYS A 86 -7.89 -17.21 12.37
CA LYS A 86 -8.32 -17.61 13.70
C LYS A 86 -8.25 -16.47 14.73
N ARG A 87 -7.36 -15.49 14.55
CA ARG A 87 -7.29 -14.27 15.38
C ARG A 87 -8.36 -13.24 15.03
N GLY A 88 -9.17 -13.47 13.99
CA GLY A 88 -10.19 -12.55 13.52
C GLY A 88 -9.74 -11.61 12.39
N VAL A 89 -8.52 -11.78 11.87
CA VAL A 89 -8.03 -11.01 10.73
C VAL A 89 -8.85 -11.37 9.48
N GLU A 90 -9.25 -10.37 8.71
CA GLU A 90 -9.87 -10.57 7.41
C GLU A 90 -8.82 -11.01 6.39
N VAL A 91 -8.84 -12.28 6.00
CA VAL A 91 -7.92 -12.84 5.00
C VAL A 91 -8.67 -13.13 3.71
N ARG A 92 -8.17 -12.61 2.57
CA ARG A 92 -8.69 -12.90 1.22
C ARG A 92 -7.54 -13.31 0.31
N VAL A 93 -7.78 -14.28 -0.56
CA VAL A 93 -6.76 -14.81 -1.48
C VAL A 93 -7.27 -14.75 -2.93
N ILE A 94 -6.43 -14.28 -3.84
CA ILE A 94 -6.62 -14.42 -5.29
C ILE A 94 -5.43 -15.20 -5.84
N THR A 95 -5.69 -16.25 -6.64
CA THR A 95 -4.65 -17.05 -7.26
C THR A 95 -4.99 -17.40 -8.72
N ASP A 96 -4.05 -18.05 -9.40
CA ASP A 96 -4.22 -18.40 -10.81
C ASP A 96 -4.96 -19.74 -11.00
N ARG A 97 -5.93 -19.75 -11.93
CA ARG A 97 -6.71 -20.92 -12.30
C ARG A 97 -5.82 -22.09 -12.80
N GLY A 98 -4.81 -21.78 -13.61
CA GLY A 98 -3.92 -22.79 -14.18
C GLY A 98 -3.06 -23.49 -13.13
N LYS A 99 -2.91 -22.89 -11.95
CA LYS A 99 -2.20 -23.52 -10.83
C LYS A 99 -3.02 -24.58 -10.08
N LEU A 100 -4.29 -24.72 -10.38
CA LEU A 100 -5.12 -25.77 -9.80
C LEU A 100 -4.76 -27.18 -10.27
N ASP A 101 -4.00 -27.31 -11.35
CA ASP A 101 -3.48 -28.60 -11.83
C ASP A 101 -2.30 -29.08 -10.96
N ASP A 102 -1.64 -28.19 -10.24
CA ASP A 102 -0.62 -28.54 -9.25
C ASP A 102 -1.29 -29.09 -7.99
N ARG A 103 -0.99 -30.34 -7.65
CA ARG A 103 -1.58 -31.05 -6.48
C ARG A 103 -1.26 -30.35 -5.16
N ASN A 104 -0.06 -29.79 -4.99
CA ASN A 104 0.34 -29.09 -3.77
C ASN A 104 -0.41 -27.77 -3.64
N GLN A 105 -0.57 -27.03 -4.75
CA GLN A 105 -1.38 -25.81 -4.79
C GLN A 105 -2.83 -26.09 -4.39
N ARG A 106 -3.44 -27.12 -5.03
CA ARG A 106 -4.82 -27.51 -4.71
C ARG A 106 -4.98 -27.87 -3.23
N ALA A 107 -4.08 -28.67 -2.68
CA ALA A 107 -4.12 -29.06 -1.27
C ALA A 107 -3.96 -27.87 -0.30
N ALA A 108 -3.08 -26.92 -0.63
CA ALA A 108 -2.90 -25.71 0.16
C ALA A 108 -4.16 -24.84 0.15
N LEU A 109 -4.74 -24.62 -1.04
CA LEU A 109 -5.98 -23.81 -1.17
C LEU A 109 -7.16 -24.47 -0.45
N GLU A 110 -7.32 -25.80 -0.58
CA GLU A 110 -8.35 -26.54 0.14
C GLU A 110 -8.22 -26.38 1.66
N THR A 111 -6.98 -26.42 2.17
CA THR A 111 -6.70 -26.20 3.59
C THR A 111 -7.10 -24.79 4.04
N LEU A 112 -6.83 -23.77 3.21
CA LEU A 112 -7.25 -22.39 3.48
C LEU A 112 -8.79 -22.25 3.43
N ARG A 113 -9.43 -22.86 2.43
CA ARG A 113 -10.90 -22.84 2.27
C ARG A 113 -11.60 -23.47 3.48
N LEU A 114 -11.11 -24.62 3.94
CA LEU A 114 -11.64 -25.30 5.13
C LEU A 114 -11.46 -24.47 6.42
N ALA A 115 -10.46 -23.60 6.44
CA ALA A 115 -10.28 -22.63 7.54
C ALA A 115 -11.18 -21.37 7.39
N GLY A 116 -12.08 -21.32 6.39
CA GLY A 116 -12.99 -20.20 6.16
C GLY A 116 -12.34 -18.98 5.51
N ILE A 117 -11.22 -19.16 4.79
CA ILE A 117 -10.59 -18.10 4.02
C ILE A 117 -11.19 -18.12 2.61
N PRO A 118 -11.84 -17.03 2.16
CA PRO A 118 -12.39 -16.95 0.82
C PRO A 118 -11.28 -16.82 -0.22
N ILE A 119 -11.44 -17.54 -1.32
CA ILE A 119 -10.46 -17.63 -2.40
C ILE A 119 -11.14 -17.31 -3.72
N LYS A 120 -10.47 -16.52 -4.58
CA LYS A 120 -10.87 -16.32 -5.98
C LYS A 120 -9.79 -16.79 -6.94
N ILE A 121 -10.23 -17.23 -8.10
CA ILE A 121 -9.37 -17.58 -9.24
C ILE A 121 -9.77 -16.77 -10.46
N ASN A 122 -8.81 -16.52 -11.37
CA ASN A 122 -9.10 -15.82 -12.62
C ASN A 122 -9.93 -16.68 -13.59
N ARG A 123 -10.78 -16.00 -14.37
CA ARG A 123 -11.55 -16.54 -15.49
C ARG A 123 -11.11 -16.02 -16.85
N HIS A 124 -10.41 -14.88 -16.85
CA HIS A 124 -9.92 -14.27 -18.09
C HIS A 124 -8.81 -15.10 -18.73
N ASP A 125 -8.57 -14.87 -20.00
CA ASP A 125 -7.40 -15.39 -20.68
C ASP A 125 -6.12 -14.74 -20.13
N GLY A 126 -5.02 -15.47 -20.14
CA GLY A 126 -3.79 -15.08 -19.48
C GLY A 126 -3.76 -15.43 -17.99
N LEU A 127 -2.68 -15.06 -17.33
CA LEU A 127 -2.37 -15.46 -15.95
C LEU A 127 -2.74 -14.38 -14.94
N MET A 128 -3.16 -14.79 -13.75
CA MET A 128 -3.08 -13.97 -12.55
C MET A 128 -1.66 -14.10 -11.98
N HIS A 129 -0.72 -13.30 -12.48
CA HIS A 129 0.73 -13.49 -12.22
C HIS A 129 1.30 -12.51 -11.19
N ILE A 130 0.45 -11.79 -10.46
CA ILE A 130 0.87 -10.90 -9.37
C ILE A 130 1.42 -11.72 -8.20
N LYS A 131 2.43 -11.18 -7.51
CA LYS A 131 2.94 -11.65 -6.23
C LYS A 131 2.96 -10.47 -5.27
N GLN A 132 1.82 -10.25 -4.63
CA GLN A 132 1.58 -9.06 -3.81
C GLN A 132 0.77 -9.46 -2.58
N VAL A 133 1.10 -8.89 -1.44
CA VAL A 133 0.21 -8.87 -0.30
C VAL A 133 0.06 -7.44 0.22
N VAL A 134 -1.12 -7.12 0.73
CA VAL A 134 -1.37 -5.91 1.52
C VAL A 134 -1.77 -6.33 2.92
N VAL A 135 -1.08 -5.79 3.93
CA VAL A 135 -1.33 -6.08 5.34
C VAL A 135 -1.72 -4.80 6.08
N ASP A 136 -2.89 -4.81 6.71
CA ASP A 136 -3.40 -3.76 7.60
C ASP A 136 -3.40 -2.34 7.00
N ASP A 137 -3.47 -2.21 5.67
CA ASP A 137 -3.37 -0.93 4.93
C ASP A 137 -2.06 -0.15 5.22
N ARG A 138 -1.05 -0.81 5.75
CA ARG A 138 0.21 -0.21 6.22
C ARG A 138 1.42 -0.71 5.46
N VAL A 139 1.36 -1.92 4.96
CA VAL A 139 2.46 -2.60 4.27
C VAL A 139 1.95 -3.26 3.01
N ASN A 140 2.70 -3.13 1.92
CA ASN A 140 2.49 -3.98 0.76
C ASN A 140 3.80 -4.59 0.29
N THR A 141 3.71 -5.64 -0.53
CA THR A 141 4.89 -6.29 -1.10
C THR A 141 4.86 -6.27 -2.62
N SER A 142 6.04 -6.30 -3.23
CA SER A 142 6.25 -6.43 -4.66
C SER A 142 7.43 -7.34 -4.93
N GLY A 143 7.53 -7.90 -6.12
CA GLY A 143 8.68 -8.72 -6.53
C GLY A 143 8.30 -9.91 -7.38
N SER A 144 9.26 -10.84 -7.53
CA SER A 144 9.08 -12.06 -8.33
C SER A 144 8.58 -13.26 -7.51
N MET A 145 8.77 -13.22 -6.19
CA MET A 145 8.66 -14.36 -5.29
C MET A 145 7.23 -14.89 -5.17
N ASN A 146 7.00 -16.11 -5.65
CA ASN A 146 5.81 -16.90 -5.29
C ASN A 146 5.92 -17.40 -3.84
N GLN A 147 4.77 -17.70 -3.23
CA GLN A 147 4.76 -18.22 -1.87
C GLN A 147 4.83 -19.76 -1.87
N THR A 148 5.90 -20.28 -2.44
CA THR A 148 6.17 -21.71 -2.61
C THR A 148 7.48 -22.10 -1.96
N SER A 149 7.67 -23.41 -1.66
CA SER A 149 8.95 -23.91 -1.14
C SER A 149 10.09 -23.69 -2.13
N SER A 150 9.84 -23.81 -3.45
CA SER A 150 10.85 -23.55 -4.46
C SER A 150 11.33 -22.11 -4.44
N ALA A 151 10.41 -21.16 -4.33
CA ALA A 151 10.73 -19.72 -4.23
C ALA A 151 11.45 -19.38 -2.90
N ALA A 152 11.16 -20.13 -1.83
CA ALA A 152 11.78 -19.88 -0.53
C ALA A 152 13.24 -20.37 -0.45
N PHE A 153 13.61 -21.45 -1.18
CA PHE A 153 14.87 -22.16 -0.93
C PHE A 153 15.75 -22.42 -2.15
N TYR A 154 15.18 -22.37 -3.36
CA TYR A 154 15.89 -22.85 -4.55
C TYR A 154 15.97 -21.87 -5.69
N ASN A 155 15.00 -20.93 -5.78
CA ASN A 155 15.01 -19.94 -6.86
C ASN A 155 15.72 -18.67 -6.42
N ASP A 156 16.30 -17.95 -7.38
CA ASP A 156 16.70 -16.57 -7.22
C ASP A 156 15.45 -15.69 -7.33
N GLU A 157 14.99 -15.15 -6.21
CA GLU A 157 13.80 -14.33 -6.14
C GLU A 157 14.06 -12.99 -5.43
N ARG A 158 13.23 -12.02 -5.72
CA ARG A 158 13.23 -10.73 -5.03
C ARG A 158 11.87 -10.49 -4.36
N LEU A 159 11.92 -10.00 -3.13
CA LEU A 159 10.77 -9.51 -2.38
C LEU A 159 11.09 -8.10 -1.85
N ASP A 160 10.30 -7.13 -2.24
CA ASP A 160 10.31 -5.78 -1.66
C ASP A 160 9.15 -5.64 -0.69
N ILE A 161 9.44 -5.15 0.52
CA ILE A 161 8.43 -4.80 1.52
C ILE A 161 8.39 -3.28 1.61
N LEU A 162 7.24 -2.71 1.29
CA LEU A 162 7.02 -1.29 1.12
C LEU A 162 6.13 -0.78 2.25
N HIS A 163 6.58 0.26 2.93
CA HIS A 163 5.84 0.94 4.01
C HIS A 163 5.24 2.28 3.56
N ASP A 164 5.34 2.58 2.28
CA ASP A 164 4.79 3.79 1.68
C ASP A 164 3.26 3.72 1.56
N ALA A 165 2.57 4.71 2.09
CA ALA A 165 1.11 4.75 2.13
C ALA A 165 0.48 4.83 0.73
N ALA A 166 1.10 5.55 -0.21
CA ALA A 166 0.57 5.71 -1.56
C ALA A 166 0.65 4.41 -2.36
N SER A 167 1.79 3.70 -2.30
CA SER A 167 1.95 2.40 -2.94
C SER A 167 1.04 1.35 -2.31
N THR A 168 0.89 1.37 -0.98
CA THR A 168 0.01 0.44 -0.25
C THR A 168 -1.46 0.66 -0.62
N LEU A 169 -1.91 1.91 -0.69
CA LEU A 169 -3.27 2.23 -1.16
C LEU A 169 -3.48 1.73 -2.59
N ARG A 170 -2.53 2.00 -3.48
CA ARG A 170 -2.60 1.55 -4.89
C ARG A 170 -2.68 0.02 -5.01
N ALA A 171 -1.89 -0.69 -4.20
CA ALA A 171 -1.89 -2.15 -4.14
C ALA A 171 -3.24 -2.70 -3.65
N LYS A 172 -3.80 -2.10 -2.60
CA LYS A 172 -5.13 -2.43 -2.06
C LYS A 172 -6.24 -2.19 -3.08
N GLU A 173 -6.26 -1.03 -3.71
CA GLU A 173 -7.25 -0.70 -4.76
C GLU A 173 -7.20 -1.71 -5.90
N LYS A 174 -6.00 -2.10 -6.34
CA LYS A 174 -5.83 -3.13 -7.37
C LYS A 174 -6.43 -4.47 -6.91
N PHE A 175 -6.12 -4.90 -5.68
CA PHE A 175 -6.68 -6.13 -5.13
C PHE A 175 -8.21 -6.09 -5.06
N LEU A 176 -8.78 -5.03 -4.50
CA LEU A 176 -10.23 -4.88 -4.34
C LEU A 176 -10.95 -4.79 -5.69
N LYS A 177 -10.35 -4.13 -6.69
CA LYS A 177 -10.87 -4.11 -8.06
C LYS A 177 -10.93 -5.53 -8.64
N MET A 178 -9.87 -6.33 -8.48
CA MET A 178 -9.86 -7.73 -8.91
C MET A 178 -10.89 -8.56 -8.12
N TRP A 179 -10.99 -8.34 -6.84
CA TRP A 179 -11.93 -9.06 -5.97
C TRP A 179 -13.40 -8.81 -6.35
N GLY A 180 -13.75 -7.57 -6.70
CA GLY A 180 -15.10 -7.17 -7.11
C GLY A 180 -15.45 -7.45 -8.58
N ASP A 181 -14.46 -7.84 -9.40
CA ASP A 181 -14.69 -8.09 -10.84
C ASP A 181 -15.17 -9.53 -11.08
N HIS A 182 -16.46 -9.75 -10.99
CA HIS A 182 -17.08 -11.06 -11.20
C HIS A 182 -17.06 -11.56 -12.65
N THR A 183 -16.70 -10.72 -13.60
CA THR A 183 -16.50 -11.14 -14.99
C THR A 183 -15.15 -11.80 -15.20
N ARG A 184 -14.12 -11.31 -14.50
CA ARG A 184 -12.74 -11.78 -14.64
C ARG A 184 -12.29 -12.74 -13.55
N TYR A 185 -13.00 -12.80 -12.44
CA TYR A 185 -12.69 -13.65 -11.29
C TYR A 185 -13.96 -14.35 -10.77
N GLN A 186 -13.77 -15.52 -10.20
CA GLN A 186 -14.85 -16.31 -9.59
C GLN A 186 -14.37 -16.89 -8.24
N ASP A 187 -15.32 -17.23 -7.40
CA ASP A 187 -15.06 -17.95 -6.16
C ASP A 187 -14.57 -19.38 -6.45
N TRP A 188 -13.70 -19.88 -5.62
CA TRP A 188 -13.13 -21.22 -5.72
C TRP A 188 -13.54 -22.09 -4.56
#